data_da35e62f9ed5f5f655fddcb4d25fb086
#
_entry.id   da35e62f9ed5f5f655fddcb4d25fb086
#
_cell.length_a   1.000
_cell.length_b   1.000
_cell.length_c   1.000
_cell.angle_alpha   90.00
_cell.angle_beta   90.00
_cell.angle_gamma   90.00
#
_symmetry.space_group_name_H-M   'P 1'
#
loop_
_entity.id
_entity.type
_entity.pdbx_description
1 polymer ?
#
loop_
_entity_poly.entity_id
_entity_poly.type
_entity_poly.pdbx_seq_one_letter_code
_entity_poly.pdbx_strand_id
1 'polypeptide(L)'
;MSPSIHKCKAGFLWSPELETFDFGSKHPIRVGRFQMVRDFLQETRFLEHPNVKIIKPKPLARSLLSRIHSQEYLEKVRKISETGKGEIDIDTPGFKGIYNNARITSGATVTGVEAIHSKKVCHTYSPTGGFHHARYETGGGFCIFNDVAASVYRLKDLGYERILIADFDVHHGNGTQAYFYDDSGVMQISFHEDPEWIYPHDGFIEDIGEGEGLGYNINMHFPMDSGDEVYRYAFDRIVPPLFNFYQPDFILFLPGFDAHYDDPMTHLNLTMNTIRYVTEEIHAAAHRWASGRLSVISGGGYNREVFRYGAGVVMSVLTGAVFNPPTQTPPFEDDDEIWAVVKENTQKVQDLVFSALGI
;
A
#
# COMPACT_ATOMS: atom_id res chain seq x y z
N MET A 1 -18.93 13.24 -20.45
CA MET A 1 -19.51 13.70 -19.18
C MET A 1 -18.95 12.82 -18.10
N SER A 2 -18.04 13.30 -17.26
CA SER A 2 -17.50 12.57 -16.12
C SER A 2 -18.65 12.23 -15.16
N PRO A 3 -18.82 10.97 -14.72
CA PRO A 3 -19.82 10.67 -13.69
C PRO A 3 -19.46 11.49 -12.45
N SER A 4 -20.44 12.16 -11.87
CA SER A 4 -20.20 13.01 -10.70
C SER A 4 -19.52 12.16 -9.60
N ILE A 5 -18.32 12.54 -9.23
CA ILE A 5 -17.48 11.95 -8.16
C ILE A 5 -18.28 11.68 -6.88
N HIS A 6 -19.33 12.48 -6.61
CA HIS A 6 -20.18 12.41 -5.43
C HIS A 6 -21.18 11.24 -5.35
N LYS A 7 -21.26 10.35 -6.33
CA LYS A 7 -22.15 9.17 -6.28
C LYS A 7 -21.44 7.86 -5.98
N CYS A 8 -20.13 7.85 -5.90
CA CYS A 8 -19.35 6.67 -5.57
C CYS A 8 -19.42 6.33 -4.07
N LYS A 9 -19.66 5.05 -3.75
CA LYS A 9 -19.62 4.56 -2.37
C LYS A 9 -18.23 4.03 -2.04
N ALA A 10 -17.76 4.32 -0.82
CA ALA A 10 -16.54 3.77 -0.25
C ALA A 10 -16.88 2.58 0.68
N GLY A 11 -16.13 1.49 0.56
CA GLY A 11 -16.21 0.34 1.45
C GLY A 11 -15.12 0.40 2.51
N PHE A 12 -15.46 0.34 3.79
CA PHE A 12 -14.50 0.18 4.87
C PHE A 12 -14.42 -1.31 5.26
N LEU A 13 -13.25 -1.91 5.09
CA LEU A 13 -13.01 -3.33 5.36
C LEU A 13 -12.74 -3.52 6.85
N TRP A 14 -13.71 -4.02 7.60
CA TRP A 14 -13.53 -4.22 9.03
C TRP A 14 -14.34 -5.37 9.60
N SER A 15 -13.72 -6.07 10.53
CA SER A 15 -14.38 -6.99 11.47
C SER A 15 -13.50 -7.20 12.70
N PRO A 16 -14.08 -7.61 13.86
CA PRO A 16 -13.29 -7.89 15.06
C PRO A 16 -12.20 -8.95 14.88
N GLU A 17 -12.36 -9.85 13.91
CA GLU A 17 -11.37 -10.89 13.62
C GLU A 17 -10.03 -10.33 13.13
N LEU A 18 -9.96 -9.09 12.62
CA LEU A 18 -8.71 -8.43 12.23
C LEU A 18 -7.78 -8.20 13.44
N GLU A 19 -8.35 -7.99 14.63
CA GLU A 19 -7.59 -7.75 15.87
C GLU A 19 -6.84 -8.99 16.40
N THR A 20 -7.05 -10.15 15.79
CA THR A 20 -6.31 -11.36 16.14
C THR A 20 -4.91 -11.42 15.54
N PHE A 21 -4.55 -10.48 14.66
CA PHE A 21 -3.21 -10.35 14.10
C PHE A 21 -2.33 -9.53 15.04
N ASP A 22 -1.61 -10.22 15.91
CA ASP A 22 -0.90 -9.65 17.05
C ASP A 22 0.44 -10.35 17.27
N PHE A 23 1.53 -9.61 17.06
CA PHE A 23 2.90 -10.08 17.32
C PHE A 23 3.37 -9.85 18.78
N GLY A 24 2.48 -9.37 19.63
CA GLY A 24 2.73 -9.14 21.05
C GLY A 24 2.99 -7.68 21.42
N SER A 25 2.97 -7.42 22.74
CA SER A 25 2.91 -6.05 23.29
C SER A 25 4.12 -5.16 23.00
N LYS A 26 5.28 -5.76 22.66
CA LYS A 26 6.51 -5.02 22.33
C LYS A 26 6.68 -4.79 20.83
N HIS A 27 5.82 -5.40 19.99
CA HIS A 27 5.91 -5.28 18.56
C HIS A 27 5.07 -4.08 18.06
N PRO A 28 5.49 -3.39 16.99
CA PRO A 28 4.70 -2.30 16.38
C PRO A 28 3.30 -2.74 15.95
N ILE A 29 3.17 -3.94 15.37
CA ILE A 29 1.88 -4.54 15.03
C ILE A 29 1.39 -5.37 16.22
N ARG A 30 0.41 -4.84 16.93
CA ARG A 30 -0.19 -5.43 18.13
C ARG A 30 -1.69 -5.17 18.20
N VAL A 31 -2.35 -5.93 19.06
CA VAL A 31 -3.81 -5.81 19.30
C VAL A 31 -4.23 -4.34 19.57
N GLY A 32 -5.40 -3.98 19.07
CA GLY A 32 -5.96 -2.62 19.19
C GLY A 32 -5.52 -1.66 18.08
N ARG A 33 -4.62 -2.07 17.14
CA ARG A 33 -4.18 -1.22 16.04
C ARG A 33 -5.33 -0.90 15.07
N PHE A 34 -6.04 -1.90 14.60
CA PHE A 34 -7.11 -1.73 13.62
C PHE A 34 -8.41 -1.24 14.29
N GLN A 35 -8.66 -1.68 15.53
CA GLN A 35 -9.78 -1.20 16.35
C GLN A 35 -9.68 0.32 16.57
N MET A 36 -8.50 0.84 16.86
CA MET A 36 -8.25 2.27 17.01
C MET A 36 -8.67 3.06 15.75
N VAL A 37 -8.34 2.56 14.56
CA VAL A 37 -8.77 3.20 13.30
C VAL A 37 -10.30 3.18 13.18
N ARG A 38 -10.91 2.03 13.45
CA ARG A 38 -12.38 1.90 13.41
C ARG A 38 -13.05 2.86 14.38
N ASP A 39 -12.56 2.95 15.62
CA ASP A 39 -13.13 3.82 16.65
C ASP A 39 -12.95 5.29 16.27
N PHE A 40 -11.79 5.67 15.77
CA PHE A 40 -11.53 7.02 15.27
C PHE A 40 -12.47 7.38 14.10
N LEU A 41 -12.66 6.49 13.14
CA LEU A 41 -13.58 6.73 12.02
C LEU A 41 -15.06 6.76 12.48
N GLN A 42 -15.39 6.10 13.58
CA GLN A 42 -16.73 6.21 14.21
C GLN A 42 -16.90 7.54 14.95
N GLU A 43 -15.90 7.96 15.74
CA GLU A 43 -15.89 9.24 16.48
C GLU A 43 -15.96 10.43 15.54
N THR A 44 -15.25 10.38 14.44
CA THR A 44 -15.26 11.40 13.38
C THR A 44 -16.46 11.26 12.42
N ARG A 45 -17.35 10.32 12.67
CA ARG A 45 -18.59 10.06 11.95
C ARG A 45 -18.42 9.65 10.47
N PHE A 46 -17.22 9.26 10.05
CA PHE A 46 -17.02 8.72 8.70
C PHE A 46 -17.83 7.46 8.46
N LEU A 47 -17.94 6.57 9.47
CA LEU A 47 -18.70 5.32 9.32
C LEU A 47 -20.22 5.53 9.27
N GLU A 48 -20.71 6.72 9.63
CA GLU A 48 -22.14 7.12 9.49
C GLU A 48 -22.40 7.84 8.17
N HIS A 49 -21.34 8.15 7.39
CA HIS A 49 -21.53 8.86 6.14
C HIS A 49 -22.34 8.02 5.13
N PRO A 50 -23.34 8.60 4.42
CA PRO A 50 -24.27 7.84 3.57
C PRO A 50 -23.58 7.11 2.39
N ASN A 51 -22.38 7.54 2.02
CA ASN A 51 -21.58 6.91 0.98
C ASN A 51 -20.60 5.85 1.53
N VAL A 52 -20.62 5.53 2.82
CA VAL A 52 -19.75 4.52 3.42
C VAL A 52 -20.52 3.24 3.70
N LYS A 53 -19.90 2.10 3.41
CA LYS A 53 -20.38 0.76 3.76
C LYS A 53 -19.30 0.01 4.52
N ILE A 54 -19.63 -0.52 5.67
CA ILE A 54 -18.73 -1.48 6.34
C ILE A 54 -18.88 -2.84 5.64
N ILE A 55 -17.75 -3.42 5.24
CA ILE A 55 -17.69 -4.70 4.54
C ILE A 55 -16.86 -5.65 5.40
N LYS A 56 -17.47 -6.79 5.77
CA LYS A 56 -16.77 -7.83 6.51
C LYS A 56 -15.75 -8.54 5.62
N PRO A 57 -14.46 -8.57 5.98
CA PRO A 57 -13.43 -9.33 5.28
C PRO A 57 -13.73 -10.84 5.27
N LYS A 58 -13.34 -11.50 4.18
CA LYS A 58 -13.30 -12.95 4.06
C LYS A 58 -11.87 -13.44 4.15
N PRO A 59 -11.62 -14.61 4.76
CA PRO A 59 -10.28 -15.18 4.73
C PRO A 59 -9.81 -15.41 3.30
N LEU A 60 -8.53 -15.10 3.02
CA LEU A 60 -7.90 -15.34 1.73
C LEU A 60 -8.09 -16.80 1.31
N ALA A 61 -8.59 -17.01 0.08
CA ALA A 61 -8.87 -18.33 -0.45
C ALA A 61 -7.60 -19.19 -0.55
N ARG A 62 -7.71 -20.48 -0.22
CA ARG A 62 -6.55 -21.38 -0.28
C ARG A 62 -5.98 -21.51 -1.70
N SER A 63 -6.82 -21.43 -2.72
CA SER A 63 -6.40 -21.43 -4.12
C SER A 63 -5.52 -20.24 -4.49
N LEU A 64 -5.82 -19.03 -3.96
CA LEU A 64 -4.96 -17.87 -4.13
C LEU A 64 -3.66 -17.99 -3.33
N LEU A 65 -3.73 -18.51 -2.09
CA LEU A 65 -2.53 -18.77 -1.30
C LEU A 65 -1.54 -19.68 -2.02
N SER A 66 -2.01 -20.76 -2.66
CA SER A 66 -1.16 -21.70 -3.41
C SER A 66 -0.56 -21.10 -4.68
N ARG A 67 -1.06 -19.95 -5.16
CA ARG A 67 -0.50 -19.21 -6.30
C ARG A 67 0.61 -18.25 -5.88
N ILE A 68 0.49 -17.70 -4.67
CA ILE A 68 1.41 -16.67 -4.16
C ILE A 68 2.45 -17.21 -3.20
N HIS A 69 2.30 -18.43 -2.71
CA HIS A 69 3.27 -19.04 -1.80
C HIS A 69 3.49 -20.51 -2.08
N SER A 70 4.74 -20.96 -1.93
CA SER A 70 5.12 -22.35 -2.06
C SER A 70 4.45 -23.23 -1.00
N GLN A 71 4.22 -24.49 -1.33
CA GLN A 71 3.63 -25.45 -0.39
C GLN A 71 4.49 -25.60 0.87
N GLU A 72 5.81 -25.58 0.71
CA GLU A 72 6.76 -25.67 1.83
C GLU A 72 6.62 -24.49 2.78
N TYR A 73 6.54 -23.27 2.27
CA TYR A 73 6.31 -22.07 3.09
C TYR A 73 4.97 -22.12 3.80
N LEU A 74 3.90 -22.50 3.11
CA LEU A 74 2.58 -22.63 3.71
C LEU A 74 2.54 -23.68 4.84
N GLU A 75 3.29 -24.76 4.71
CA GLU A 75 3.44 -25.78 5.77
C GLU A 75 4.26 -25.27 6.95
N LYS A 76 5.34 -24.50 6.70
CA LYS A 76 6.09 -23.81 7.75
C LYS A 76 5.15 -22.92 8.59
N VAL A 77 4.35 -22.06 7.93
CA VAL A 77 3.42 -21.15 8.62
C VAL A 77 2.33 -21.92 9.39
N ARG A 78 1.81 -23.04 8.83
CA ARG A 78 0.83 -23.89 9.53
C ARG A 78 1.42 -24.52 10.80
N LYS A 79 2.65 -25.05 10.73
CA LYS A 79 3.34 -25.64 11.87
C LYS A 79 3.57 -24.60 12.98
N ILE A 80 3.99 -23.39 12.62
CA ILE A 80 4.10 -22.27 13.57
C ILE A 80 2.73 -21.95 14.17
N SER A 81 1.69 -21.89 13.35
CA SER A 81 0.32 -21.61 13.77
C SER A 81 -0.22 -22.62 14.80
N GLU A 82 0.11 -23.90 14.65
CA GLU A 82 -0.30 -24.96 15.55
C GLU A 82 0.45 -24.93 16.88
N THR A 83 1.76 -24.75 16.80
CA THR A 83 2.65 -24.80 17.97
C THR A 83 2.74 -23.51 18.74
N GLY A 84 2.53 -22.37 18.08
CA GLY A 84 2.81 -21.03 18.59
C GLY A 84 4.30 -20.75 18.79
N LYS A 85 5.18 -21.55 18.16
CA LYS A 85 6.64 -21.45 18.29
C LYS A 85 7.32 -21.37 16.95
N GLY A 86 8.38 -20.57 16.88
CA GLY A 86 9.17 -20.31 15.69
C GLY A 86 8.95 -18.90 15.18
N GLU A 87 9.59 -18.58 14.09
CA GLU A 87 9.56 -17.27 13.45
C GLU A 87 9.38 -17.44 11.93
N ILE A 88 8.74 -16.48 11.32
CA ILE A 88 8.66 -16.37 9.87
C ILE A 88 9.98 -15.81 9.37
N ASP A 89 10.43 -14.72 9.97
CA ASP A 89 11.71 -14.07 9.81
C ASP A 89 12.11 -13.42 11.16
N ILE A 90 13.31 -12.82 11.23
CA ILE A 90 13.90 -12.23 12.44
C ILE A 90 13.01 -11.16 13.08
N ASP A 91 12.28 -10.39 12.25
CA ASP A 91 11.36 -9.33 12.68
C ASP A 91 9.89 -9.74 12.65
N THR A 92 9.60 -10.96 12.25
CA THR A 92 8.24 -11.49 12.06
C THR A 92 8.03 -12.73 12.92
N PRO A 93 7.81 -12.57 14.23
CA PRO A 93 7.68 -13.70 15.16
C PRO A 93 6.41 -14.50 14.91
N GLY A 94 6.50 -15.79 15.13
CA GLY A 94 5.36 -16.69 15.03
C GLY A 94 4.49 -16.67 16.28
N PHE A 95 3.19 -16.91 16.12
CA PHE A 95 2.25 -17.06 17.22
C PHE A 95 1.16 -18.11 16.90
N LYS A 96 0.49 -18.58 17.92
CA LYS A 96 -0.58 -19.58 17.77
C LYS A 96 -1.76 -18.98 16.99
N GLY A 97 -2.16 -19.65 15.90
CA GLY A 97 -3.26 -19.18 15.05
C GLY A 97 -2.83 -18.26 13.89
N ILE A 98 -1.54 -17.92 13.77
CA ILE A 98 -1.00 -16.98 12.77
C ILE A 98 -1.44 -17.28 11.33
N TYR A 99 -1.56 -18.56 10.93
CA TYR A 99 -1.99 -18.93 9.58
C TYR A 99 -3.41 -18.43 9.26
N ASN A 100 -4.36 -18.61 10.17
CA ASN A 100 -5.72 -18.15 9.95
C ASN A 100 -5.84 -16.61 10.09
N ASN A 101 -5.09 -16.03 11.01
CA ASN A 101 -5.08 -14.58 11.23
C ASN A 101 -4.51 -13.87 10.00
N ALA A 102 -3.39 -14.34 9.45
CA ALA A 102 -2.81 -13.82 8.22
C ALA A 102 -3.76 -13.98 7.02
N ARG A 103 -4.52 -15.09 6.95
CA ARG A 103 -5.54 -15.26 5.89
C ARG A 103 -6.67 -14.25 6.00
N ILE A 104 -7.09 -13.85 7.21
CA ILE A 104 -8.17 -12.88 7.40
C ILE A 104 -7.67 -11.48 7.06
N THR A 105 -6.48 -11.10 7.52
CA THR A 105 -5.91 -9.78 7.24
C THR A 105 -5.58 -9.60 5.76
N SER A 106 -4.90 -10.56 5.12
CA SER A 106 -4.63 -10.53 3.67
C SER A 106 -5.92 -10.67 2.84
N GLY A 107 -6.92 -11.38 3.36
CA GLY A 107 -8.21 -11.53 2.72
C GLY A 107 -9.06 -10.27 2.69
N ALA A 108 -8.75 -9.28 3.54
CA ALA A 108 -9.44 -8.00 3.55
C ALA A 108 -9.24 -7.26 2.23
N THR A 109 -8.01 -7.16 1.74
CA THR A 109 -7.67 -6.52 0.45
C THR A 109 -8.41 -7.19 -0.71
N VAL A 110 -8.35 -8.52 -0.80
CA VAL A 110 -9.04 -9.28 -1.86
C VAL A 110 -10.56 -9.12 -1.76
N THR A 111 -11.12 -9.07 -0.55
CA THR A 111 -12.56 -8.80 -0.35
C THR A 111 -12.92 -7.40 -0.88
N GLY A 112 -12.05 -6.41 -0.68
CA GLY A 112 -12.20 -5.06 -1.20
C GLY A 112 -12.25 -5.04 -2.73
N VAL A 113 -11.29 -5.69 -3.37
CA VAL A 113 -11.22 -5.85 -4.83
C VAL A 113 -12.51 -6.50 -5.38
N GLU A 114 -13.00 -7.57 -4.77
CA GLU A 114 -14.25 -8.24 -5.17
C GLU A 114 -15.48 -7.35 -4.96
N ALA A 115 -15.51 -6.53 -3.92
CA ALA A 115 -16.60 -5.60 -3.67
C ALA A 115 -16.66 -4.48 -4.74
N ILE A 116 -15.50 -4.00 -5.19
CA ILE A 116 -15.39 -3.03 -6.30
C ILE A 116 -15.83 -3.68 -7.62
N HIS A 117 -15.28 -4.85 -7.95
CA HIS A 117 -15.65 -5.59 -9.17
C HIS A 117 -17.15 -5.84 -9.26
N SER A 118 -17.77 -6.26 -8.16
CA SER A 118 -19.22 -6.50 -8.10
C SER A 118 -20.06 -5.22 -8.02
N LYS A 119 -19.45 -4.04 -8.16
CA LYS A 119 -20.11 -2.73 -8.13
C LYS A 119 -20.90 -2.43 -6.86
N LYS A 120 -20.56 -3.08 -5.75
CA LYS A 120 -21.13 -2.77 -4.43
C LYS A 120 -20.68 -1.42 -3.92
N VAL A 121 -19.43 -1.06 -4.25
CA VAL A 121 -18.74 0.18 -3.96
C VAL A 121 -17.83 0.53 -5.14
N CYS A 122 -17.35 1.78 -5.22
CA CYS A 122 -16.35 2.18 -6.22
C CYS A 122 -14.94 2.10 -5.64
N HIS A 123 -14.81 2.46 -4.37
CA HIS A 123 -13.55 2.48 -3.65
C HIS A 123 -13.62 1.59 -2.43
N THR A 124 -12.48 1.11 -1.96
CA THR A 124 -12.38 0.47 -0.66
C THR A 124 -11.20 1.03 0.13
N TYR A 125 -11.32 1.01 1.45
CA TYR A 125 -10.23 1.25 2.38
C TYR A 125 -10.13 0.07 3.35
N SER A 126 -8.94 -0.52 3.42
CA SER A 126 -8.59 -1.56 4.38
C SER A 126 -7.57 -1.01 5.39
N PRO A 127 -7.86 -1.02 6.71
CA PRO A 127 -6.89 -0.61 7.73
C PRO A 127 -5.77 -1.65 7.94
N THR A 128 -5.86 -2.79 7.27
CA THR A 128 -4.89 -3.89 7.28
C THR A 128 -4.56 -4.31 5.85
N GLY A 129 -3.48 -5.08 5.69
CA GLY A 129 -2.97 -5.47 4.37
C GLY A 129 -1.73 -4.66 4.02
N GLY A 130 -1.35 -4.66 2.75
CA GLY A 130 -0.11 -4.05 2.29
C GLY A 130 1.11 -4.90 2.69
N PHE A 131 0.94 -6.22 2.78
CA PHE A 131 2.00 -7.16 3.15
C PHE A 131 2.95 -7.42 1.97
N HIS A 132 3.54 -6.34 1.47
CA HIS A 132 4.28 -6.25 0.21
C HIS A 132 5.67 -6.89 0.25
N HIS A 133 6.20 -7.23 1.46
CA HIS A 133 7.51 -7.89 1.57
C HIS A 133 7.46 -9.40 1.41
N ALA A 134 6.29 -10.05 1.61
CA ALA A 134 6.20 -11.49 1.50
C ALA A 134 6.42 -11.97 0.06
N ARG A 135 7.40 -12.87 -0.12
CA ARG A 135 7.80 -13.49 -1.39
C ARG A 135 7.20 -14.89 -1.51
N TYR A 136 7.39 -15.54 -2.65
CA TYR A 136 6.82 -16.88 -2.90
C TYR A 136 7.23 -17.94 -1.86
N GLU A 137 8.48 -17.93 -1.40
CA GLU A 137 9.03 -18.93 -0.47
C GLU A 137 9.24 -18.41 0.95
N THR A 138 9.03 -17.10 1.19
CA THR A 138 9.35 -16.49 2.48
C THR A 138 8.38 -15.38 2.83
N GLY A 139 8.24 -15.11 4.13
CA GLY A 139 7.71 -13.86 4.67
C GLY A 139 8.85 -13.05 5.30
N GLY A 140 8.56 -11.84 5.75
CA GLY A 140 9.49 -10.92 6.41
C GLY A 140 8.92 -9.51 6.44
N GLY A 141 9.57 -8.57 7.13
CA GLY A 141 9.04 -7.20 7.25
C GLY A 141 7.61 -7.17 7.78
N PHE A 142 7.29 -7.99 8.78
CA PHE A 142 5.95 -8.19 9.36
C PHE A 142 4.92 -8.82 8.39
N CYS A 143 5.33 -9.17 7.16
CA CYS A 143 4.47 -9.71 6.11
C CYS A 143 4.50 -11.24 6.10
N ILE A 144 3.31 -11.87 6.18
CA ILE A 144 3.18 -13.33 6.15
C ILE A 144 2.68 -13.78 4.78
N PHE A 145 1.58 -13.23 4.28
CA PHE A 145 1.03 -13.52 2.96
C PHE A 145 0.85 -12.24 2.17
N ASN A 146 1.38 -12.18 0.96
CA ASN A 146 1.32 -11.00 0.10
C ASN A 146 -0.11 -10.80 -0.45
N ASP A 147 -0.87 -9.94 0.21
CA ASP A 147 -2.25 -9.64 -0.18
C ASP A 147 -2.33 -8.75 -1.42
N VAL A 148 -1.29 -7.95 -1.70
CA VAL A 148 -1.20 -7.14 -2.92
C VAL A 148 -1.06 -8.08 -4.12
N ALA A 149 -0.11 -9.03 -4.08
CA ALA A 149 0.05 -10.04 -5.13
C ALA A 149 -1.22 -10.92 -5.28
N ALA A 150 -1.83 -11.34 -4.16
CA ALA A 150 -3.10 -12.08 -4.20
C ALA A 150 -4.21 -11.28 -4.90
N SER A 151 -4.27 -9.96 -4.64
CA SER A 151 -5.26 -9.08 -5.25
C SER A 151 -5.03 -8.91 -6.75
N VAL A 152 -3.78 -8.79 -7.18
CA VAL A 152 -3.43 -8.74 -8.61
C VAL A 152 -3.85 -10.03 -9.32
N TYR A 153 -3.49 -11.20 -8.79
CA TYR A 153 -3.92 -12.47 -9.39
C TYR A 153 -5.45 -12.59 -9.43
N ARG A 154 -6.14 -12.12 -8.37
CA ARG A 154 -7.60 -12.11 -8.38
C ARG A 154 -8.18 -11.17 -9.43
N LEU A 155 -7.59 -9.99 -9.62
CA LEU A 155 -7.99 -9.03 -10.65
C LEU A 155 -7.80 -9.61 -12.06
N LYS A 156 -6.67 -10.28 -12.31
CA LYS A 156 -6.45 -10.99 -13.60
C LYS A 156 -7.50 -12.08 -13.83
N ASP A 157 -7.86 -12.87 -12.82
CA ASP A 157 -8.96 -13.86 -12.90
C ASP A 157 -10.33 -13.21 -13.19
N LEU A 158 -10.51 -11.95 -12.81
CA LEU A 158 -11.72 -11.16 -13.07
C LEU A 158 -11.70 -10.42 -14.42
N GLY A 159 -10.63 -10.57 -15.20
CA GLY A 159 -10.50 -10.03 -16.55
C GLY A 159 -9.94 -8.61 -16.62
N TYR A 160 -9.26 -8.11 -15.58
CA TYR A 160 -8.51 -6.86 -15.63
C TYR A 160 -7.12 -7.11 -16.24
N GLU A 161 -6.72 -6.26 -17.18
CA GLU A 161 -5.49 -6.43 -17.96
C GLU A 161 -4.38 -5.45 -17.55
N ARG A 162 -4.75 -4.24 -17.10
CA ARG A 162 -3.80 -3.20 -16.69
C ARG A 162 -4.04 -2.84 -15.23
N ILE A 163 -3.26 -3.43 -14.36
CA ILE A 163 -3.36 -3.24 -12.91
C ILE A 163 -2.19 -2.36 -12.45
N LEU A 164 -2.49 -1.24 -11.81
CA LEU A 164 -1.47 -0.36 -11.26
C LEU A 164 -1.40 -0.53 -9.75
N ILE A 165 -0.19 -0.73 -9.24
CA ILE A 165 0.16 -0.71 -7.82
C ILE A 165 0.91 0.60 -7.57
N ALA A 166 0.31 1.50 -6.80
CA ALA A 166 0.96 2.70 -6.28
C ALA A 166 1.34 2.42 -4.82
N ASP A 167 2.59 2.12 -4.58
CA ASP A 167 3.14 1.75 -3.28
C ASP A 167 4.02 2.89 -2.77
N PHE A 168 3.51 3.63 -1.80
CA PHE A 168 4.18 4.78 -1.18
C PHE A 168 4.50 4.50 0.29
N ASP A 169 4.52 3.22 0.69
CA ASP A 169 5.12 2.77 1.94
C ASP A 169 6.59 3.20 1.97
N VAL A 170 7.11 3.62 3.13
CA VAL A 170 8.50 4.07 3.23
C VAL A 170 9.50 2.96 2.90
N HIS A 171 9.07 1.70 3.01
CA HIS A 171 9.85 0.53 2.65
C HIS A 171 9.54 0.07 1.23
N HIS A 172 10.55 -0.31 0.47
CA HIS A 172 10.35 -0.88 -0.86
C HIS A 172 9.49 -2.16 -0.83
N GLY A 173 8.49 -2.24 -1.72
CA GLY A 173 7.62 -3.40 -1.87
C GLY A 173 8.27 -4.59 -2.60
N ASN A 174 9.41 -5.06 -2.10
CA ASN A 174 10.29 -6.03 -2.75
C ASN A 174 9.65 -7.40 -3.03
N GLY A 175 8.75 -7.85 -2.17
CA GLY A 175 8.00 -9.07 -2.40
C GLY A 175 7.04 -8.90 -3.57
N THR A 176 6.30 -7.79 -3.61
CA THR A 176 5.36 -7.50 -4.71
C THR A 176 6.11 -7.33 -6.04
N GLN A 177 7.24 -6.59 -6.05
CA GLN A 177 8.12 -6.47 -7.22
C GLN A 177 8.51 -7.84 -7.79
N ALA A 178 8.92 -8.76 -6.94
CA ALA A 178 9.37 -10.08 -7.36
C ALA A 178 8.29 -10.94 -8.04
N TYR A 179 6.99 -10.66 -7.82
CA TYR A 179 5.90 -11.39 -8.49
C TYR A 179 5.62 -10.90 -9.91
N PHE A 180 5.93 -9.65 -10.22
CA PHE A 180 5.46 -9.01 -11.45
C PHE A 180 6.59 -8.34 -12.24
N TYR A 181 7.84 -8.70 -11.98
CA TYR A 181 9.02 -8.04 -12.55
C TYR A 181 9.13 -8.19 -14.09
N ASP A 182 8.51 -9.24 -14.65
CA ASP A 182 8.46 -9.55 -16.09
C ASP A 182 7.05 -9.37 -16.71
N ASP A 183 6.11 -8.71 -16.01
CA ASP A 183 4.69 -8.69 -16.37
C ASP A 183 4.20 -7.28 -16.73
N SER A 184 4.09 -6.97 -18.03
CA SER A 184 3.57 -5.68 -18.54
C SER A 184 2.10 -5.40 -18.20
N GLY A 185 1.34 -6.41 -17.79
CA GLY A 185 -0.03 -6.26 -17.30
C GLY A 185 -0.12 -5.70 -15.87
N VAL A 186 1.04 -5.50 -15.22
CA VAL A 186 1.14 -4.92 -13.87
C VAL A 186 2.19 -3.82 -13.87
N MET A 187 1.78 -2.60 -13.57
CA MET A 187 2.73 -1.51 -13.34
C MET A 187 2.84 -1.27 -11.84
N GLN A 188 4.05 -1.39 -11.28
CA GLN A 188 4.34 -1.05 -9.90
C GLN A 188 5.14 0.25 -9.84
N ILE A 189 4.63 1.23 -9.09
CA ILE A 189 5.33 2.48 -8.76
C ILE A 189 5.58 2.45 -7.26
N SER A 190 6.85 2.37 -6.86
CA SER A 190 7.27 2.38 -5.45
C SER A 190 8.06 3.65 -5.16
N PHE A 191 7.57 4.44 -4.18
CA PHE A 191 8.24 5.63 -3.67
C PHE A 191 8.62 5.36 -2.22
N HIS A 192 9.93 5.20 -1.94
CA HIS A 192 10.42 4.73 -0.65
C HIS A 192 11.71 5.48 -0.24
N GLU A 193 12.13 5.30 0.99
CA GLU A 193 13.40 5.82 1.46
C GLU A 193 14.58 5.07 0.83
N ASP A 194 15.73 5.71 0.73
CA ASP A 194 16.93 5.16 0.11
C ASP A 194 17.29 3.78 0.70
N PRO A 195 17.35 2.73 -0.15
CA PRO A 195 17.60 1.36 0.26
C PRO A 195 18.95 1.14 0.96
N GLU A 196 19.90 2.06 0.87
CA GLU A 196 21.15 1.96 1.64
C GLU A 196 20.90 2.07 3.15
N TRP A 197 19.82 2.73 3.59
CA TRP A 197 19.57 3.07 4.98
C TRP A 197 18.40 2.33 5.62
N ILE A 198 17.48 1.80 4.82
CA ILE A 198 16.26 1.19 5.32
C ILE A 198 16.06 -0.23 4.80
N TYR A 199 15.37 -1.06 5.59
CA TYR A 199 14.87 -2.36 5.13
C TYR A 199 13.97 -2.18 3.88
N PRO A 200 13.98 -3.07 2.90
CA PRO A 200 14.68 -4.35 2.80
C PRO A 200 16.07 -4.26 2.15
N HIS A 201 16.65 -3.07 1.97
CA HIS A 201 17.92 -2.83 1.27
C HIS A 201 17.88 -3.24 -0.21
N ASP A 202 16.74 -2.96 -0.88
CA ASP A 202 16.36 -3.38 -2.22
C ASP A 202 15.49 -2.29 -2.85
N GLY A 203 15.30 -2.26 -4.19
CA GLY A 203 14.48 -1.27 -4.89
C GLY A 203 15.28 -0.08 -5.41
N PHE A 204 16.43 -0.36 -6.03
CA PHE A 204 17.22 0.67 -6.70
C PHE A 204 16.52 1.17 -7.98
N ILE A 205 16.82 2.40 -8.39
CA ILE A 205 16.21 3.05 -9.57
C ILE A 205 16.42 2.24 -10.84
N GLU A 206 17.54 1.49 -10.90
CA GLU A 206 17.89 0.61 -12.01
C GLU A 206 17.02 -0.64 -12.14
N ASP A 207 16.28 -1.00 -11.09
CA ASP A 207 15.38 -2.15 -11.10
C ASP A 207 14.07 -1.78 -11.81
N ILE A 208 14.12 -1.71 -13.15
CA ILE A 208 13.00 -1.23 -13.99
C ILE A 208 12.15 -2.34 -14.62
N GLY A 209 12.29 -3.58 -14.15
CA GLY A 209 11.64 -4.75 -14.77
C GLY A 209 12.51 -5.44 -15.82
N GLU A 210 12.05 -6.58 -16.31
CA GLU A 210 12.72 -7.36 -17.34
C GLU A 210 11.74 -7.94 -18.37
N GLY A 211 12.25 -8.41 -19.51
CA GLY A 211 11.41 -9.04 -20.53
C GLY A 211 10.27 -8.13 -20.99
N GLU A 212 9.03 -8.64 -20.93
CA GLU A 212 7.84 -7.86 -21.26
C GLU A 212 7.49 -6.83 -20.17
N GLY A 213 7.98 -7.00 -18.95
CA GLY A 213 7.83 -6.07 -17.82
C GLY A 213 8.87 -4.94 -17.79
N LEU A 214 9.75 -4.84 -18.79
CA LEU A 214 10.76 -3.77 -18.82
C LEU A 214 10.10 -2.38 -18.88
N GLY A 215 10.42 -1.52 -17.90
CA GLY A 215 9.83 -0.19 -17.73
C GLY A 215 8.53 -0.18 -16.90
N TYR A 216 7.97 -1.34 -16.54
CA TYR A 216 6.73 -1.42 -15.74
C TYR A 216 6.98 -1.56 -14.24
N ASN A 217 8.23 -1.69 -13.81
CA ASN A 217 8.66 -1.59 -12.41
C ASN A 217 9.40 -0.27 -12.22
N ILE A 218 8.89 0.60 -11.35
CA ILE A 218 9.38 1.95 -11.16
C ILE A 218 9.72 2.15 -9.68
N ASN A 219 10.99 2.38 -9.40
CA ASN A 219 11.51 2.70 -8.08
C ASN A 219 12.01 4.15 -8.06
N MET A 220 11.49 4.94 -7.13
CA MET A 220 11.96 6.27 -6.80
C MET A 220 12.30 6.30 -5.32
N HIS A 221 13.57 6.44 -4.97
CA HIS A 221 13.98 6.52 -3.59
C HIS A 221 14.45 7.92 -3.19
N PHE A 222 14.28 8.23 -1.91
CA PHE A 222 14.51 9.53 -1.32
C PHE A 222 15.60 9.44 -0.25
N PRO A 223 16.55 10.39 -0.21
CA PRO A 223 17.51 10.46 0.88
C PRO A 223 16.80 10.74 2.21
N MET A 224 17.47 10.42 3.33
CA MET A 224 16.99 10.79 4.67
C MET A 224 16.62 12.28 4.72
N ASP A 225 15.73 12.62 5.62
CA ASP A 225 15.23 13.98 5.86
C ASP A 225 14.44 14.61 4.71
N SER A 226 14.17 13.89 3.61
CA SER A 226 13.33 14.36 2.51
C SER A 226 11.91 14.68 2.98
N GLY A 227 11.45 15.89 2.69
CA GLY A 227 10.17 16.42 3.10
C GLY A 227 9.12 16.50 2.00
N ASP A 228 8.06 17.25 2.29
CA ASP A 228 6.88 17.37 1.42
C ASP A 228 7.20 17.92 0.02
N GLU A 229 8.10 18.91 -0.09
CA GLU A 229 8.32 19.64 -1.35
C GLU A 229 9.08 18.78 -2.36
N VAL A 230 10.17 18.13 -1.96
CA VAL A 230 10.96 17.26 -2.85
C VAL A 230 10.18 16.01 -3.22
N TYR A 231 9.37 15.48 -2.30
CA TYR A 231 8.52 14.32 -2.60
C TYR A 231 7.48 14.64 -3.66
N ARG A 232 6.79 15.78 -3.54
CA ARG A 232 5.83 16.26 -4.54
C ARG A 232 6.50 16.56 -5.88
N TYR A 233 7.70 17.15 -5.85
CA TYR A 233 8.47 17.42 -7.06
C TYR A 233 8.70 16.14 -7.89
N ALA A 234 9.10 15.05 -7.24
CA ALA A 234 9.31 13.76 -7.89
C ALA A 234 7.97 13.16 -8.35
N PHE A 235 6.95 13.17 -7.47
CA PHE A 235 5.62 12.65 -7.79
C PHE A 235 5.05 13.28 -9.06
N ASP A 236 5.05 14.61 -9.15
CA ASP A 236 4.45 15.36 -10.27
C ASP A 236 5.13 15.07 -11.60
N ARG A 237 6.41 14.66 -11.57
CA ARG A 237 7.21 14.39 -12.77
C ARG A 237 7.20 12.94 -13.21
N ILE A 238 6.94 12.04 -12.29
CA ILE A 238 6.98 10.58 -12.55
C ILE A 238 5.55 10.02 -12.71
N VAL A 239 4.68 10.28 -11.75
CA VAL A 239 3.42 9.55 -11.63
C VAL A 239 2.39 9.92 -12.70
N PRO A 240 2.05 11.21 -12.97
CA PRO A 240 1.06 11.56 -13.98
C PRO A 240 1.41 11.12 -15.41
N PRO A 241 2.67 11.24 -15.90
CA PRO A 241 3.06 10.67 -17.21
C PRO A 241 2.83 9.16 -17.30
N LEU A 242 3.16 8.40 -16.24
CA LEU A 242 2.96 6.95 -16.21
C LEU A 242 1.47 6.58 -16.23
N PHE A 243 0.61 7.31 -15.52
CA PHE A 243 -0.84 7.11 -15.60
C PHE A 243 -1.40 7.40 -16.99
N ASN A 244 -0.91 8.46 -17.66
CA ASN A 244 -1.31 8.78 -19.02
C ASN A 244 -0.90 7.71 -20.03
N PHE A 245 0.27 7.11 -19.86
CA PHE A 245 0.76 6.01 -20.68
C PHE A 245 -0.01 4.73 -20.40
N TYR A 246 -0.05 4.29 -19.13
CA TYR A 246 -0.53 2.97 -18.75
C TYR A 246 -2.06 2.86 -18.77
N GLN A 247 -2.78 3.92 -18.40
CA GLN A 247 -4.24 3.96 -18.36
C GLN A 247 -4.85 2.76 -17.63
N PRO A 248 -4.60 2.60 -16.32
CA PRO A 248 -4.94 1.39 -15.58
C PRO A 248 -6.44 1.09 -15.56
N ASP A 249 -6.78 -0.20 -15.56
CA ASP A 249 -8.14 -0.67 -15.38
C ASP A 249 -8.55 -0.76 -13.90
N PHE A 250 -7.56 -0.92 -13.02
CA PHE A 250 -7.73 -1.01 -11.57
C PHE A 250 -6.49 -0.48 -10.85
N ILE A 251 -6.67 0.17 -9.70
CA ILE A 251 -5.57 0.71 -8.90
C ILE A 251 -5.60 0.10 -7.50
N LEU A 252 -4.47 -0.46 -7.07
CA LEU A 252 -4.13 -0.80 -5.69
C LEU A 252 -3.22 0.31 -5.16
N PHE A 253 -3.54 0.89 -4.01
CA PHE A 253 -2.83 2.04 -3.49
C PHE A 253 -2.46 1.85 -2.02
N LEU A 254 -1.17 1.96 -1.71
CA LEU A 254 -0.60 1.99 -0.38
C LEU A 254 -0.12 3.43 -0.11
N PRO A 255 -0.79 4.19 0.77
CA PRO A 255 -0.54 5.62 0.94
C PRO A 255 0.74 5.98 1.73
N GLY A 256 1.42 5.01 2.36
CA GLY A 256 2.68 5.23 3.05
C GLY A 256 2.55 6.06 4.34
N PHE A 257 1.78 5.61 5.32
CA PHE A 257 1.65 6.34 6.59
C PHE A 257 2.94 6.33 7.41
N ASP A 258 3.82 5.37 7.19
CA ASP A 258 5.14 5.26 7.81
C ASP A 258 6.19 6.22 7.22
N ALA A 259 5.95 6.85 6.09
CA ALA A 259 6.80 7.91 5.56
C ALA A 259 6.65 9.24 6.32
N HIS A 260 5.76 9.33 7.31
CA HIS A 260 5.52 10.53 8.10
C HIS A 260 6.63 10.77 9.12
N TYR A 261 7.10 12.02 9.28
CA TYR A 261 8.23 12.40 10.13
C TYR A 261 8.14 11.94 11.61
N ASP A 262 6.95 11.66 12.10
CA ASP A 262 6.69 11.22 13.49
C ASP A 262 6.53 9.68 13.57
N ASP A 263 6.82 8.95 12.51
CA ASP A 263 6.81 7.49 12.53
C ASP A 263 8.18 6.94 12.95
N PRO A 264 8.23 5.93 13.84
CA PRO A 264 9.50 5.41 14.36
C PRO A 264 10.30 4.55 13.37
N MET A 265 9.76 4.26 12.19
CA MET A 265 10.36 3.34 11.20
C MET A 265 10.92 4.07 9.98
N THR A 266 10.96 5.39 9.98
CA THR A 266 11.40 6.22 8.85
C THR A 266 12.45 7.23 9.27
N HIS A 267 13.17 7.75 8.29
CA HIS A 267 13.96 8.97 8.39
C HIS A 267 13.44 10.07 7.44
N LEU A 268 12.29 9.84 6.77
CA LEU A 268 11.66 10.87 5.94
C LEU A 268 10.89 11.88 6.80
N ASN A 269 10.70 13.08 6.24
CA ASN A 269 10.03 14.21 6.90
C ASN A 269 8.68 14.57 6.28
N LEU A 270 7.93 13.58 5.76
CA LEU A 270 6.62 13.86 5.19
C LEU A 270 5.59 14.22 6.26
N THR A 271 4.62 15.04 5.86
CA THR A 271 3.45 15.37 6.68
C THR A 271 2.17 14.79 6.10
N MET A 272 1.05 14.93 6.84
CA MET A 272 -0.28 14.59 6.34
C MET A 272 -0.67 15.40 5.08
N ASN A 273 0.01 16.51 4.77
CA ASN A 273 -0.23 17.27 3.54
C ASN A 273 0.18 16.46 2.30
N THR A 274 1.34 15.82 2.33
CA THR A 274 1.77 14.96 1.22
C THR A 274 0.92 13.70 1.12
N ILE A 275 0.61 13.04 2.25
CA ILE A 275 -0.28 11.88 2.27
C ILE A 275 -1.66 12.24 1.67
N ARG A 276 -2.20 13.40 2.01
CA ARG A 276 -3.43 13.91 1.40
C ARG A 276 -3.26 14.15 -0.09
N TYR A 277 -2.22 14.87 -0.47
CA TYR A 277 -1.96 15.24 -1.86
C TYR A 277 -1.89 14.00 -2.76
N VAL A 278 -1.06 13.02 -2.40
CA VAL A 278 -0.93 11.80 -3.22
C VAL A 278 -2.23 10.99 -3.23
N THR A 279 -2.99 10.98 -2.12
CA THR A 279 -4.29 10.30 -2.08
C THR A 279 -5.31 10.96 -3.01
N GLU A 280 -5.34 12.29 -3.04
CA GLU A 280 -6.23 13.06 -3.94
C GLU A 280 -5.88 12.83 -5.41
N GLU A 281 -4.59 12.85 -5.77
CA GLU A 281 -4.12 12.62 -7.13
C GLU A 281 -4.39 11.19 -7.62
N ILE A 282 -4.11 10.18 -6.78
CA ILE A 282 -4.41 8.77 -7.10
C ILE A 282 -5.92 8.54 -7.22
N HIS A 283 -6.73 9.16 -6.34
CA HIS A 283 -8.19 9.09 -6.44
C HIS A 283 -8.72 9.75 -7.71
N ALA A 284 -8.19 10.92 -8.08
CA ALA A 284 -8.53 11.60 -9.33
C ALA A 284 -8.15 10.74 -10.56
N ALA A 285 -6.95 10.14 -10.54
CA ALA A 285 -6.50 9.23 -11.58
C ALA A 285 -7.39 7.98 -11.69
N ALA A 286 -7.84 7.41 -10.56
CA ALA A 286 -8.77 6.29 -10.56
C ALA A 286 -10.10 6.65 -11.24
N HIS A 287 -10.64 7.84 -11.01
CA HIS A 287 -11.83 8.31 -11.71
C HIS A 287 -11.59 8.57 -13.20
N ARG A 288 -10.42 9.07 -13.55
CA ARG A 288 -10.06 9.37 -14.94
C ARG A 288 -9.85 8.10 -15.77
N TRP A 289 -9.14 7.12 -15.27
CA TRP A 289 -8.66 5.97 -16.02
C TRP A 289 -9.33 4.66 -15.65
N ALA A 290 -9.54 4.41 -14.36
CA ALA A 290 -10.03 3.14 -13.83
C ALA A 290 -11.53 3.14 -13.50
N SER A 291 -12.33 4.09 -14.01
CA SER A 291 -13.78 4.22 -13.69
C SER A 291 -14.07 4.24 -12.18
N GLY A 292 -13.16 4.82 -11.40
CA GLY A 292 -13.23 4.91 -9.94
C GLY A 292 -12.79 3.63 -9.21
N ARG A 293 -12.26 2.61 -9.87
CA ARG A 293 -11.83 1.36 -9.23
C ARG A 293 -10.50 1.58 -8.50
N LEU A 294 -10.60 1.81 -7.19
CA LEU A 294 -9.48 2.09 -6.29
C LEU A 294 -9.62 1.30 -5.00
N SER A 295 -8.64 0.46 -4.68
CA SER A 295 -8.52 -0.19 -3.38
C SER A 295 -7.36 0.41 -2.62
N VAL A 296 -7.66 1.14 -1.52
CA VAL A 296 -6.67 1.72 -0.63
C VAL A 296 -6.38 0.74 0.50
N ILE A 297 -5.11 0.49 0.77
CA ILE A 297 -4.60 -0.49 1.72
C ILE A 297 -3.62 0.25 2.62
N SER A 298 -3.79 0.23 3.95
CA SER A 298 -2.95 1.04 4.84
C SER A 298 -1.46 0.76 4.74
N GLY A 299 -1.04 -0.51 4.59
CA GLY A 299 0.38 -0.83 4.64
C GLY A 299 1.01 -0.50 5.99
N GLY A 300 2.20 0.08 5.97
CA GLY A 300 2.93 0.56 7.14
C GLY A 300 2.28 1.72 7.89
N GLY A 301 3.04 2.30 8.81
CA GLY A 301 2.60 3.34 9.74
C GLY A 301 2.49 2.83 11.16
N TYR A 302 3.45 3.15 12.01
CA TYR A 302 3.67 2.53 13.33
C TYR A 302 3.44 3.51 14.47
N ASN A 303 3.38 4.81 14.19
CA ASN A 303 2.86 5.81 15.12
C ASN A 303 1.33 5.78 15.10
N ARG A 304 0.70 5.59 16.27
CA ARG A 304 -0.76 5.43 16.39
C ARG A 304 -1.55 6.68 15.95
N GLU A 305 -1.05 7.87 16.26
CA GLU A 305 -1.68 9.13 15.86
C GLU A 305 -1.60 9.33 14.35
N VAL A 306 -0.41 9.11 13.78
CA VAL A 306 -0.17 9.16 12.33
C VAL A 306 -1.10 8.19 11.60
N PHE A 307 -1.18 6.95 12.08
CA PHE A 307 -2.00 5.91 11.45
C PHE A 307 -3.50 6.23 11.45
N ARG A 308 -4.04 6.75 12.55
CA ARG A 308 -5.45 7.15 12.60
C ARG A 308 -5.75 8.41 11.79
N TYR A 309 -4.84 9.40 11.77
CA TYR A 309 -5.01 10.60 10.95
C TYR A 309 -4.89 10.28 9.45
N GLY A 310 -3.96 9.42 9.06
CA GLY A 310 -3.87 8.90 7.70
C GLY A 310 -5.16 8.22 7.25
N ALA A 311 -5.75 7.38 8.10
CA ALA A 311 -7.07 6.78 7.85
C ALA A 311 -8.17 7.83 7.65
N GLY A 312 -8.18 8.89 8.47
CA GLY A 312 -9.10 10.02 8.34
C GLY A 312 -8.92 10.77 7.02
N VAL A 313 -7.66 11.00 6.62
CA VAL A 313 -7.33 11.63 5.32
C VAL A 313 -7.84 10.78 4.16
N VAL A 314 -7.53 9.49 4.15
CA VAL A 314 -8.02 8.57 3.10
C VAL A 314 -9.54 8.59 3.03
N MET A 315 -10.23 8.42 4.16
CA MET A 315 -11.70 8.41 4.16
C MET A 315 -12.29 9.75 3.75
N SER A 316 -11.64 10.88 4.07
CA SER A 316 -12.10 12.19 3.61
C SER A 316 -12.06 12.31 2.09
N VAL A 317 -10.98 11.85 1.47
CA VAL A 317 -10.82 11.87 0.00
C VAL A 317 -11.83 10.93 -0.67
N LEU A 318 -11.97 9.70 -0.18
CA LEU A 318 -12.88 8.70 -0.78
C LEU A 318 -14.36 9.06 -0.64
N THR A 319 -14.74 9.86 0.35
CA THR A 319 -16.15 10.22 0.63
C THR A 319 -16.51 11.63 0.25
N GLY A 320 -15.52 12.52 0.08
CA GLY A 320 -15.70 13.95 -0.04
C GLY A 320 -16.06 14.66 1.28
N ALA A 321 -16.04 13.95 2.42
CA ALA A 321 -16.26 14.56 3.73
C ALA A 321 -15.02 15.34 4.18
N VAL A 322 -15.23 16.45 4.89
CA VAL A 322 -14.13 17.30 5.36
C VAL A 322 -13.47 16.67 6.58
N PHE A 323 -12.17 16.50 6.53
CA PHE A 323 -11.34 16.15 7.67
C PHE A 323 -10.02 16.93 7.60
N ASN A 324 -9.66 17.60 8.66
CA ASN A 324 -8.39 18.32 8.78
C ASN A 324 -7.60 17.70 9.92
N PRO A 325 -6.51 16.98 9.65
CA PRO A 325 -5.59 16.55 10.71
C PRO A 325 -4.99 17.77 11.40
N PRO A 326 -4.46 17.61 12.63
CA PRO A 326 -3.74 18.69 13.30
C PRO A 326 -2.62 19.25 12.40
N THR A 327 -2.36 20.56 12.53
CA THR A 327 -1.24 21.19 11.84
C THR A 327 0.07 20.54 12.29
N GLN A 328 0.92 20.25 11.32
CA GLN A 328 2.17 19.55 11.53
C GLN A 328 3.34 20.42 11.07
N THR A 329 4.43 20.35 11.81
CA THR A 329 5.67 21.03 11.47
C THR A 329 6.78 19.97 11.52
N PRO A 330 7.29 19.54 10.36
CA PRO A 330 8.39 18.59 10.34
C PRO A 330 9.65 19.22 10.97
N PRO A 331 10.56 18.40 11.52
CA PRO A 331 11.75 18.90 12.23
C PRO A 331 12.77 19.56 11.28
N PHE A 332 12.76 19.22 10.00
CA PHE A 332 13.70 19.71 9.01
C PHE A 332 12.96 20.19 7.76
N GLU A 333 13.58 21.10 7.03
CA GLU A 333 13.16 21.56 5.70
C GLU A 333 14.07 20.93 4.65
N ASP A 334 13.57 20.81 3.42
CA ASP A 334 14.35 20.30 2.28
C ASP A 334 15.49 21.26 1.94
N ASP A 335 16.73 20.90 2.23
CA ASP A 335 17.91 21.67 1.92
C ASP A 335 18.39 21.47 0.47
N ASP A 336 19.44 22.23 0.08
CA ASP A 336 19.98 22.19 -1.29
C ASP A 336 20.57 20.81 -1.65
N GLU A 337 21.10 20.06 -0.69
CA GLU A 337 21.69 18.74 -0.90
C GLU A 337 20.59 17.70 -1.17
N ILE A 338 19.53 17.68 -0.35
CA ILE A 338 18.35 16.86 -0.57
C ILE A 338 17.71 17.16 -1.93
N TRP A 339 17.54 18.45 -2.26
CA TRP A 339 17.04 18.87 -3.57
C TRP A 339 17.90 18.40 -4.74
N ALA A 340 19.22 18.44 -4.61
CA ALA A 340 20.12 17.98 -5.67
C ALA A 340 19.95 16.47 -5.93
N VAL A 341 19.96 15.66 -4.87
CA VAL A 341 19.80 14.21 -4.96
C VAL A 341 18.43 13.84 -5.54
N VAL A 342 17.34 14.44 -5.04
CA VAL A 342 15.99 14.10 -5.52
C VAL A 342 15.79 14.50 -6.98
N LYS A 343 16.35 15.62 -7.43
CA LYS A 343 16.31 16.01 -8.85
C LYS A 343 17.09 15.03 -9.72
N GLU A 344 18.28 14.61 -9.29
CA GLU A 344 19.08 13.61 -10.00
C GLU A 344 18.34 12.27 -10.09
N ASN A 345 17.83 11.77 -8.97
CA ASN A 345 17.06 10.52 -8.94
C ASN A 345 15.80 10.60 -9.81
N THR A 346 15.06 11.71 -9.77
CA THR A 346 13.89 11.93 -10.64
C THR A 346 14.26 11.87 -12.11
N GLN A 347 15.35 12.56 -12.50
CA GLN A 347 15.83 12.53 -13.88
C GLN A 347 16.27 11.12 -14.30
N LYS A 348 16.96 10.40 -13.42
CA LYS A 348 17.39 9.03 -13.67
C LYS A 348 16.22 8.08 -13.89
N VAL A 349 15.17 8.18 -13.08
CA VAL A 349 13.91 7.43 -13.29
C VAL A 349 13.32 7.74 -14.67
N GLN A 350 13.24 9.03 -15.05
CA GLN A 350 12.72 9.42 -16.36
C GLN A 350 13.60 8.87 -17.48
N ASP A 351 14.90 8.99 -17.39
CA ASP A 351 15.83 8.52 -18.43
C ASP A 351 15.74 7.01 -18.64
N LEU A 352 15.62 6.23 -17.58
CA LEU A 352 15.55 4.78 -17.66
C LEU A 352 14.15 4.29 -18.04
N VAL A 353 13.16 4.67 -17.23
CA VAL A 353 11.79 4.14 -17.36
C VAL A 353 11.08 4.71 -18.58
N PHE A 354 11.10 6.03 -18.78
CA PHE A 354 10.39 6.64 -19.91
C PHE A 354 11.03 6.25 -21.24
N SER A 355 12.37 6.11 -21.29
CA SER A 355 13.02 5.57 -22.49
C SER A 355 12.63 4.13 -22.77
N ALA A 356 12.54 3.27 -21.75
CA ALA A 356 12.10 1.88 -21.90
C ALA A 356 10.65 1.78 -22.38
N LEU A 357 9.78 2.68 -21.93
CA LEU A 357 8.36 2.75 -22.31
C LEU A 357 8.11 3.54 -23.62
N GLY A 358 9.09 4.30 -24.10
CA GLY A 358 8.95 5.15 -25.29
C GLY A 358 8.07 6.39 -25.09
N ILE A 359 8.12 7.02 -23.91
CA ILE A 359 7.33 8.22 -23.54
C ILE A 359 8.20 9.41 -23.18
#